data_605dcc2d7731b517e6c63f9c443bc797
#
_entry.id   605dcc2d7731b517e6c63f9c443bc797
#
_cell.length_a   1.000
_cell.length_b   1.000
_cell.length_c   1.000
_cell.angle_alpha   90.00
_cell.angle_beta   90.00
_cell.angle_gamma   90.00
#
_symmetry.space_group_name_H-M   'P 1'
#
loop_
_entity.id
_entity.type
_entity.pdbx_description
1 polymer ?
#
loop_
_entity_poly.entity_id
_entity_poly.type
_entity_poly.pdbx_seq_one_letter_code
_entity_poly.pdbx_strand_id
1 'polypeptide(L)'
;MRAVVEVVTAGETMVLGTPAQPGRLRHAGSMELKIGGAESNLAIALSRLGISAGWASYLGDDEPGQLVLDRVRAEGVDTSRVRRLEGHPTGLYLRERLGTGGRVYYYRRGSAASAMGPRAFDPEYLAGTRFLHLTGITPALSESCRDFTLWAAKEAREAGIRLSFDVNYRSRLWSPEEARGFVEELLPQVDLLFVGDEEAQAIWGGGDEGFVRGLAELGPKEVVLKKREGSMVLSEDRVLTAEPGFEVQEVDPVGAGDAFDAGYLAGHLWDLAPEERLRVASAMGAMSVTALGDYEGLPGKEELWTFLEGREELGR
;
A
#
# COMPACT_ATOMS: atom_id res chain seq x y z
N MET A 1 3.16 27.67 10.15
CA MET A 1 2.05 26.72 10.02
C MET A 1 2.64 25.45 9.42
N ARG A 2 2.39 24.29 9.99
CA ARG A 2 2.80 23.00 9.41
C ARG A 2 1.97 22.77 8.16
N ALA A 3 2.56 22.29 7.07
CA ALA A 3 1.79 21.90 5.90
C ALA A 3 0.82 20.76 6.30
N VAL A 4 -0.42 20.85 5.86
CA VAL A 4 -1.42 19.81 6.11
C VAL A 4 -1.06 18.62 5.25
N VAL A 5 -1.02 17.43 5.84
CA VAL A 5 -0.82 16.16 5.14
C VAL A 5 -2.20 15.64 4.71
N GLU A 6 -2.40 15.48 3.40
CA GLU A 6 -3.72 15.08 2.85
C GLU A 6 -4.01 13.60 3.06
N VAL A 7 -2.98 12.75 2.97
CA VAL A 7 -3.09 11.30 3.22
C VAL A 7 -2.02 10.88 4.21
N VAL A 8 -2.45 10.26 5.29
CA VAL A 8 -1.54 9.61 6.26
C VAL A 8 -1.63 8.11 6.09
N THR A 9 -0.49 7.43 6.14
CA THR A 9 -0.42 5.98 6.14
C THR A 9 0.52 5.49 7.23
N ALA A 10 0.33 4.25 7.70
CA ALA A 10 1.13 3.72 8.80
C ALA A 10 1.37 2.22 8.67
N GLY A 11 2.64 1.81 8.68
CA GLY A 11 3.02 0.40 8.57
C GLY A 11 4.51 0.17 8.40
N GLU A 12 4.90 -1.08 8.16
CA GLU A 12 6.29 -1.49 8.08
C GLU A 12 6.90 -1.28 6.70
N THR A 13 8.06 -0.65 6.68
CA THR A 13 8.96 -0.64 5.53
C THR A 13 10.27 -1.35 5.88
N MET A 14 10.70 -2.21 4.99
CA MET A 14 11.88 -3.07 5.17
C MET A 14 12.96 -2.73 4.15
N VAL A 15 14.20 -3.06 4.48
CA VAL A 15 15.26 -3.11 3.47
C VAL A 15 15.08 -4.37 2.62
N LEU A 16 15.12 -4.21 1.30
CA LEU A 16 15.16 -5.30 0.32
C LEU A 16 16.59 -5.49 -0.17
N GLY A 17 17.10 -6.70 -0.01
CA GLY A 17 18.30 -7.15 -0.70
C GLY A 17 17.94 -8.01 -1.91
N THR A 18 18.42 -7.64 -3.10
CA THR A 18 18.25 -8.43 -4.32
C THR A 18 19.58 -8.61 -5.03
N PRO A 19 19.87 -9.81 -5.63
CA PRO A 19 21.09 -10.01 -6.40
C PRO A 19 21.19 -8.99 -7.56
N ALA A 20 22.37 -8.39 -7.74
CA ALA A 20 22.62 -7.49 -8.85
C ALA A 20 22.46 -8.17 -10.22
N GLN A 21 22.70 -9.48 -10.28
CA GLN A 21 22.47 -10.32 -11.46
C GLN A 21 21.36 -11.34 -11.19
N PRO A 22 20.54 -11.71 -12.19
CA PRO A 22 19.56 -12.79 -12.04
C PRO A 22 20.22 -14.06 -11.55
N GLY A 23 19.63 -14.71 -10.55
CA GLY A 23 20.17 -15.93 -9.98
C GLY A 23 19.71 -16.20 -8.54
N ARG A 24 20.21 -17.32 -8.01
CA ARG A 24 19.95 -17.69 -6.61
C ARG A 24 20.85 -16.92 -5.66
N LEU A 25 20.31 -16.53 -4.50
CA LEU A 25 21.05 -15.81 -3.45
C LEU A 25 22.41 -16.45 -3.11
N ARG A 26 22.47 -17.77 -3.01
CA ARG A 26 23.71 -18.50 -2.65
C ARG A 26 24.87 -18.34 -3.65
N HIS A 27 24.59 -17.80 -4.84
CA HIS A 27 25.57 -17.55 -5.89
C HIS A 27 25.77 -16.06 -6.16
N ALA A 28 25.09 -15.20 -5.41
CA ALA A 28 25.20 -13.75 -5.59
C ALA A 28 26.57 -13.26 -5.09
N GLY A 29 27.35 -12.66 -5.97
CA GLY A 29 28.62 -12.01 -5.61
C GLY A 29 28.41 -10.56 -5.10
N SER A 30 27.27 -9.95 -5.40
CA SER A 30 26.87 -8.61 -4.94
C SER A 30 25.36 -8.50 -4.86
N MET A 31 24.88 -7.58 -4.02
CA MET A 31 23.46 -7.32 -3.82
C MET A 31 23.19 -5.81 -3.94
N GLU A 32 22.06 -5.48 -4.52
CA GLU A 32 21.49 -4.13 -4.49
C GLU A 32 20.58 -4.01 -3.26
N LEU A 33 20.69 -2.89 -2.57
CA LEU A 33 19.81 -2.55 -1.47
C LEU A 33 18.72 -1.59 -1.96
N LYS A 34 17.48 -2.00 -1.77
CA LYS A 34 16.26 -1.25 -2.05
C LYS A 34 15.41 -1.20 -0.78
N ILE A 35 14.24 -0.62 -0.85
CA ILE A 35 13.26 -0.64 0.23
C ILE A 35 11.92 -1.11 -0.32
N GLY A 36 11.06 -1.65 0.56
CA GLY A 36 9.69 -2.02 0.22
C GLY A 36 8.80 -2.11 1.44
N GLY A 37 7.60 -1.59 1.29
CA GLY A 37 6.56 -1.59 2.30
C GLY A 37 5.30 -0.97 1.71
N ALA A 38 4.16 -1.64 1.85
CA ALA A 38 2.92 -1.24 1.17
C ALA A 38 2.53 0.21 1.48
N GLU A 39 2.57 0.57 2.75
CA GLU A 39 2.17 1.88 3.21
C GLU A 39 3.14 2.98 2.78
N SER A 40 4.46 2.72 2.75
CA SER A 40 5.43 3.67 2.21
C SER A 40 5.40 3.76 0.69
N ASN A 41 5.14 2.65 -0.02
CA ASN A 41 4.98 2.64 -1.47
C ASN A 41 3.82 3.54 -1.88
N LEU A 42 2.67 3.41 -1.21
CA LEU A 42 1.50 4.27 -1.42
C LEU A 42 1.83 5.74 -1.13
N ALA A 43 2.50 6.05 -0.02
CA ALA A 43 2.88 7.42 0.32
C ALA A 43 3.82 8.04 -0.72
N ILE A 44 4.80 7.27 -1.23
CA ILE A 44 5.71 7.67 -2.29
C ILE A 44 4.94 7.94 -3.59
N ALA A 45 4.02 7.02 -3.97
CA ALA A 45 3.19 7.19 -5.16
C ALA A 45 2.37 8.48 -5.10
N LEU A 46 1.70 8.75 -3.99
CA LEU A 46 0.95 9.98 -3.79
C LEU A 46 1.83 11.23 -3.86
N SER A 47 3.02 11.18 -3.23
CA SER A 47 3.99 12.29 -3.27
C SER A 47 4.42 12.61 -4.70
N ARG A 48 4.71 11.59 -5.54
CA ARG A 48 5.06 11.76 -6.96
C ARG A 48 3.90 12.34 -7.79
N LEU A 49 2.65 12.09 -7.37
CA LEU A 49 1.45 12.68 -7.96
C LEU A 49 1.17 14.11 -7.48
N GLY A 50 2.03 14.67 -6.61
CA GLY A 50 1.91 16.02 -6.07
C GLY A 50 0.93 16.14 -4.91
N ILE A 51 0.56 15.02 -4.26
CA ILE A 51 -0.33 14.96 -3.10
C ILE A 51 0.52 14.87 -1.84
N SER A 52 0.21 15.69 -0.84
CA SER A 52 0.94 15.68 0.43
C SER A 52 0.64 14.40 1.21
N ALA A 53 1.65 13.52 1.33
CA ALA A 53 1.54 12.24 2.01
C ALA A 53 2.48 12.16 3.21
N GLY A 54 2.02 11.50 4.28
CA GLY A 54 2.80 11.21 5.47
C GLY A 54 2.82 9.74 5.80
N TRP A 55 3.95 9.27 6.27
CA TRP A 55 4.14 7.89 6.68
C TRP A 55 4.58 7.82 8.15
N ALA A 56 3.82 7.08 8.97
CA ALA A 56 4.13 6.80 10.35
C ALA A 56 4.63 5.35 10.50
N SER A 57 5.72 5.15 11.20
CA SER A 57 6.32 3.82 11.38
C SER A 57 7.30 3.80 12.55
N TYR A 58 7.73 2.58 12.91
CA TYR A 58 8.89 2.38 13.76
C TYR A 58 10.01 1.72 12.96
N LEU A 59 11.21 2.24 13.08
CA LEU A 59 12.44 1.71 12.50
C LEU A 59 13.44 1.40 13.63
N GLY A 60 14.29 0.42 13.41
CA GLY A 60 15.40 0.17 14.30
C GLY A 60 16.36 1.36 14.37
N ASP A 61 17.06 1.50 15.50
CA ASP A 61 18.18 2.44 15.60
C ASP A 61 19.44 1.79 15.00
N ASP A 62 19.36 1.53 13.68
CA ASP A 62 20.35 0.81 12.88
C ASP A 62 20.50 1.44 11.48
N GLU A 63 21.55 1.06 10.75
CA GLU A 63 21.81 1.54 9.38
C GLU A 63 20.70 1.15 8.38
N PRO A 64 20.10 -0.07 8.43
CA PRO A 64 18.92 -0.38 7.65
C PRO A 64 17.75 0.60 7.86
N GLY A 65 17.49 0.99 9.11
CA GLY A 65 16.46 1.97 9.45
C GLY A 65 16.79 3.37 8.91
N GLN A 66 18.08 3.75 8.96
CA GLN A 66 18.50 5.02 8.36
C GLN A 66 18.32 5.01 6.83
N LEU A 67 18.70 3.91 6.17
CA LEU A 67 18.50 3.74 4.73
C LEU A 67 17.02 3.90 4.33
N VAL A 68 16.11 3.23 5.06
CA VAL A 68 14.66 3.33 4.82
C VAL A 68 14.20 4.78 4.97
N LEU A 69 14.56 5.42 6.09
CA LEU A 69 14.15 6.80 6.40
C LEU A 69 14.61 7.79 5.33
N ASP A 70 15.87 7.69 4.89
CA ASP A 70 16.45 8.57 3.90
C ASP A 70 15.80 8.39 2.53
N ARG A 71 15.51 7.14 2.13
CA ARG A 71 14.84 6.84 0.86
C ARG A 71 13.41 7.38 0.82
N VAL A 72 12.61 7.11 1.85
CA VAL A 72 11.22 7.60 1.91
C VAL A 72 11.18 9.13 1.98
N ARG A 73 12.08 9.74 2.75
CA ARG A 73 12.18 11.20 2.84
C ARG A 73 12.60 11.84 1.52
N ALA A 74 13.52 11.23 0.78
CA ALA A 74 13.99 11.74 -0.52
C ALA A 74 12.86 11.80 -1.55
N GLU A 75 11.82 10.98 -1.42
CA GLU A 75 10.61 10.99 -2.26
C GLU A 75 9.58 12.06 -1.82
N GLY A 76 9.91 12.92 -0.86
CA GLY A 76 9.06 14.03 -0.43
C GLY A 76 7.96 13.67 0.57
N VAL A 77 7.96 12.45 1.11
CA VAL A 77 6.98 11.99 2.11
C VAL A 77 7.31 12.61 3.49
N ASP A 78 6.30 13.08 4.21
CA ASP A 78 6.47 13.49 5.61
C ASP A 78 6.75 12.28 6.50
N THR A 79 7.97 12.20 7.00
CA THR A 79 8.46 11.15 7.91
C THR A 79 8.53 11.60 9.37
N SER A 80 7.90 12.71 9.73
CA SER A 80 8.00 13.29 11.07
C SER A 80 7.37 12.42 12.17
N ARG A 81 6.63 11.38 11.80
CA ARG A 81 6.05 10.38 12.71
C ARG A 81 6.75 9.02 12.65
N VAL A 82 7.91 8.97 12.03
CA VAL A 82 8.78 7.80 12.13
C VAL A 82 9.57 7.87 13.44
N ARG A 83 9.52 6.79 14.23
CA ARG A 83 10.28 6.66 15.48
C ARG A 83 11.41 5.65 15.31
N ARG A 84 12.53 5.94 15.97
CA ARG A 84 13.67 5.01 16.07
C ARG A 84 13.56 4.25 17.39
N LEU A 85 13.69 2.93 17.36
CA LEU A 85 13.62 2.08 18.55
C LEU A 85 14.94 1.34 18.75
N GLU A 86 15.58 1.55 19.91
CA GLU A 86 16.70 0.72 20.37
C GLU A 86 16.23 -0.71 20.69
N GLY A 87 17.08 -1.69 20.43
CA GLY A 87 16.82 -3.10 20.75
C GLY A 87 15.86 -3.84 19.79
N HIS A 88 15.30 -3.14 18.80
CA HIS A 88 14.49 -3.74 17.76
C HIS A 88 15.13 -3.48 16.38
N PRO A 89 15.40 -4.52 15.56
CA PRO A 89 16.00 -4.31 14.25
C PRO A 89 14.96 -3.76 13.26
N THR A 90 15.43 -3.06 12.24
CA THR A 90 14.63 -2.79 11.05
C THR A 90 14.37 -4.08 10.29
N GLY A 91 13.16 -4.29 9.81
CA GLY A 91 12.82 -5.45 8.99
C GLY A 91 13.68 -5.52 7.72
N LEU A 92 14.02 -6.74 7.33
CA LEU A 92 14.79 -7.05 6.12
C LEU A 92 14.11 -8.17 5.35
N TYR A 93 14.16 -8.12 4.02
CA TYR A 93 13.85 -9.28 3.20
C TYR A 93 14.83 -9.41 2.03
N LEU A 94 15.06 -10.65 1.63
CA LEU A 94 15.93 -11.00 0.51
C LEU A 94 15.07 -11.65 -0.57
N ARG A 95 15.23 -11.22 -1.81
CA ARG A 95 14.48 -11.73 -2.96
C ARG A 95 15.39 -12.29 -4.01
N GLU A 96 15.22 -13.56 -4.38
CA GLU A 96 15.88 -14.17 -5.54
C GLU A 96 15.28 -13.61 -6.85
N ARG A 97 16.08 -13.53 -7.90
CA ARG A 97 15.66 -13.18 -9.25
C ARG A 97 15.80 -14.39 -10.15
N LEU A 98 14.74 -15.17 -10.32
CA LEU A 98 14.74 -16.42 -11.09
C LEU A 98 13.68 -16.36 -12.21
N GLY A 99 14.07 -15.95 -13.41
CA GLY A 99 13.15 -15.91 -14.56
C GLY A 99 11.83 -15.20 -14.24
N THR A 100 10.71 -15.93 -14.35
CA THR A 100 9.35 -15.42 -14.07
C THR A 100 8.97 -15.48 -12.60
N GLY A 101 9.88 -15.78 -11.69
CA GLY A 101 9.58 -15.86 -10.26
C GLY A 101 10.83 -15.83 -9.41
N GLY A 102 10.65 -15.74 -8.10
CA GLY A 102 11.73 -15.76 -7.13
C GLY A 102 11.21 -16.07 -5.74
N ARG A 103 12.08 -16.60 -4.88
CA ARG A 103 11.74 -16.78 -3.48
C ARG A 103 12.06 -15.52 -2.69
N VAL A 104 11.15 -15.19 -1.76
CA VAL A 104 11.35 -14.11 -0.79
C VAL A 104 11.58 -14.71 0.59
N TYR A 105 12.62 -14.23 1.27
CA TYR A 105 13.03 -14.65 2.61
C TYR A 105 12.91 -13.45 3.54
N TYR A 106 11.98 -13.49 4.49
CA TYR A 106 11.71 -12.42 5.42
C TYR A 106 12.47 -12.59 6.73
N TYR A 107 13.08 -11.52 7.20
CA TYR A 107 13.74 -11.36 8.49
C TYR A 107 13.10 -10.16 9.19
N ARG A 108 11.83 -10.32 9.61
CA ARG A 108 11.01 -9.23 10.19
C ARG A 108 10.42 -9.56 11.55
N ARG A 109 10.63 -10.80 12.06
CA ARG A 109 10.13 -11.16 13.39
C ARG A 109 10.80 -10.32 14.47
N GLY A 110 10.00 -9.61 15.29
CA GLY A 110 10.51 -8.70 16.30
C GLY A 110 11.13 -7.42 15.72
N SER A 111 10.80 -7.06 14.47
CA SER A 111 11.19 -5.77 13.89
C SER A 111 10.63 -4.60 14.70
N ALA A 112 11.24 -3.44 14.58
CA ALA A 112 10.76 -2.23 15.23
C ALA A 112 9.30 -1.93 14.86
N ALA A 113 8.92 -2.08 13.59
CA ALA A 113 7.56 -1.89 13.15
C ALA A 113 6.56 -2.85 13.80
N SER A 114 6.98 -4.10 14.11
CA SER A 114 6.13 -5.06 14.83
C SER A 114 5.85 -4.68 16.29
N ALA A 115 6.52 -3.66 16.81
CA ALA A 115 6.28 -3.08 18.14
C ALA A 115 5.38 -1.84 18.10
N MET A 116 4.83 -1.45 16.94
CA MET A 116 3.81 -0.39 16.89
C MET A 116 2.60 -0.79 17.73
N GLY A 117 2.07 0.19 18.43
CA GLY A 117 0.88 0.02 19.29
C GLY A 117 0.03 1.29 19.30
N PRO A 118 -1.10 1.30 20.01
CA PRO A 118 -1.91 2.49 20.17
C PRO A 118 -1.06 3.71 20.53
N ARG A 119 -1.35 4.87 19.92
CA ARG A 119 -0.54 6.10 20.03
C ARG A 119 0.86 6.02 19.39
N ALA A 120 1.05 5.16 18.39
CA ALA A 120 2.28 5.16 17.59
C ALA A 120 2.56 6.54 16.95
N PHE A 121 1.50 7.32 16.70
CA PHE A 121 1.56 8.76 16.40
C PHE A 121 0.53 9.53 17.24
N ASP A 122 0.69 10.84 17.31
CA ASP A 122 -0.24 11.74 17.97
C ASP A 122 -1.50 11.92 17.10
N PRO A 123 -2.73 11.74 17.60
CA PRO A 123 -3.96 11.99 16.84
C PRO A 123 -4.04 13.39 16.22
N GLU A 124 -3.41 14.40 16.84
CA GLU A 124 -3.32 15.74 16.24
C GLU A 124 -2.59 15.76 14.88
N TYR A 125 -1.79 14.73 14.59
CA TYR A 125 -1.15 14.58 13.28
C TYR A 125 -2.16 14.39 12.15
N LEU A 126 -3.31 13.83 12.46
CA LEU A 126 -4.40 13.61 11.51
C LEU A 126 -5.21 14.89 11.25
N ALA A 127 -4.95 15.99 11.96
CA ALA A 127 -5.73 17.22 11.78
C ALA A 127 -5.61 17.79 10.36
N GLY A 128 -6.72 17.86 9.65
CA GLY A 128 -6.78 18.29 8.24
C GLY A 128 -6.49 17.21 7.20
N THR A 129 -6.16 15.99 7.63
CA THR A 129 -6.02 14.82 6.75
C THR A 129 -7.37 14.45 6.13
N ARG A 130 -7.37 14.08 4.86
CA ARG A 130 -8.58 13.61 4.14
C ARG A 130 -8.74 12.10 4.21
N PHE A 131 -7.63 11.36 4.19
CA PHE A 131 -7.59 9.90 4.29
C PHE A 131 -6.52 9.41 5.26
N LEU A 132 -6.90 8.47 6.11
CA LEU A 132 -5.97 7.53 6.74
C LEU A 132 -6.00 6.24 5.93
N HIS A 133 -4.86 5.79 5.42
CA HIS A 133 -4.74 4.51 4.70
C HIS A 133 -3.98 3.50 5.54
N LEU A 134 -4.55 2.33 5.74
CA LEU A 134 -3.97 1.20 6.46
C LEU A 134 -4.07 -0.07 5.63
N THR A 135 -3.23 -1.07 5.92
CA THR A 135 -3.28 -2.37 5.25
C THR A 135 -3.41 -3.52 6.24
N GLY A 136 -3.84 -4.68 5.76
CA GLY A 136 -3.90 -5.92 6.54
C GLY A 136 -2.53 -6.52 6.87
N ILE A 137 -1.43 -5.95 6.35
CA ILE A 137 -0.08 -6.37 6.74
C ILE A 137 0.19 -5.97 8.20
N THR A 138 -0.08 -4.72 8.54
CA THR A 138 0.25 -4.16 9.85
C THR A 138 -0.39 -4.95 11.00
N PRO A 139 -1.72 -5.24 11.06
CA PRO A 139 -2.32 -6.00 12.14
C PRO A 139 -1.84 -7.46 12.23
N ALA A 140 -1.31 -8.00 11.13
CA ALA A 140 -0.77 -9.36 11.09
C ALA A 140 0.66 -9.50 11.65
N LEU A 141 1.34 -8.37 11.98
CA LEU A 141 2.72 -8.40 12.51
C LEU A 141 2.79 -8.81 13.97
N SER A 142 1.83 -8.36 14.77
CA SER A 142 1.76 -8.61 16.21
C SER A 142 0.41 -8.19 16.79
N GLU A 143 0.14 -8.63 18.02
CA GLU A 143 -1.05 -8.19 18.78
C GLU A 143 -1.08 -6.67 18.99
N SER A 144 0.06 -6.06 19.32
CA SER A 144 0.14 -4.60 19.50
C SER A 144 -0.11 -3.83 18.19
N CYS A 145 0.28 -4.38 17.04
CA CYS A 145 -0.03 -3.81 15.72
C CYS A 145 -1.52 -3.98 15.36
N ARG A 146 -2.15 -5.08 15.79
CA ARG A 146 -3.60 -5.25 15.68
C ARG A 146 -4.33 -4.17 16.48
N ASP A 147 -3.95 -3.99 17.75
CA ASP A 147 -4.51 -2.95 18.62
C ASP A 147 -4.27 -1.55 18.05
N PHE A 148 -3.09 -1.32 17.47
CA PHE A 148 -2.77 -0.08 16.77
C PHE A 148 -3.74 0.19 15.62
N THR A 149 -4.00 -0.81 14.76
CA THR A 149 -4.87 -0.66 13.59
C THR A 149 -6.30 -0.31 14.00
N LEU A 150 -6.84 -1.00 15.01
CA LEU A 150 -8.17 -0.72 15.56
C LEU A 150 -8.25 0.67 16.21
N TRP A 151 -7.22 1.03 16.97
CA TRP A 151 -7.11 2.36 17.56
C TRP A 151 -7.06 3.46 16.51
N ALA A 152 -6.21 3.32 15.48
CA ALA A 152 -6.04 4.31 14.42
C ALA A 152 -7.34 4.49 13.61
N ALA A 153 -8.05 3.41 13.31
CA ALA A 153 -9.36 3.44 12.67
C ALA A 153 -10.39 4.23 13.50
N LYS A 154 -10.42 4.00 14.81
CA LYS A 154 -11.30 4.73 15.73
C LYS A 154 -10.97 6.23 15.77
N GLU A 155 -9.68 6.59 15.89
CA GLU A 155 -9.25 8.01 15.89
C GLU A 155 -9.63 8.70 14.58
N ALA A 156 -9.44 8.05 13.44
CA ALA A 156 -9.85 8.59 12.13
C ALA A 156 -11.36 8.87 12.09
N ARG A 157 -12.16 7.91 12.53
CA ARG A 157 -13.62 8.06 12.58
C ARG A 157 -14.06 9.20 13.50
N GLU A 158 -13.48 9.31 14.70
CA GLU A 158 -13.77 10.36 15.67
C GLU A 158 -13.37 11.76 15.13
N ALA A 159 -12.31 11.81 14.33
CA ALA A 159 -11.85 13.04 13.65
C ALA A 159 -12.61 13.36 12.34
N GLY A 160 -13.52 12.49 11.89
CA GLY A 160 -14.25 12.66 10.62
C GLY A 160 -13.37 12.45 9.38
N ILE A 161 -12.28 11.70 9.52
CA ILE A 161 -11.33 11.36 8.45
C ILE A 161 -11.75 10.05 7.81
N ARG A 162 -11.72 9.96 6.48
CA ARG A 162 -12.04 8.72 5.78
C ARG A 162 -10.98 7.66 6.02
N LEU A 163 -11.40 6.46 6.42
CA LEU A 163 -10.53 5.30 6.51
C LEU A 163 -10.53 4.52 5.19
N SER A 164 -9.36 4.45 4.57
CA SER A 164 -9.07 3.56 3.45
C SER A 164 -8.31 2.33 3.97
N PHE A 165 -8.73 1.14 3.58
CA PHE A 165 -8.10 -0.10 4.00
C PHE A 165 -7.86 -1.04 2.83
N ASP A 166 -6.62 -1.53 2.66
CA ASP A 166 -6.28 -2.59 1.72
C ASP A 166 -6.15 -3.91 2.48
N VAL A 167 -6.90 -4.92 2.08
CA VAL A 167 -6.84 -6.26 2.68
C VAL A 167 -5.43 -6.81 2.66
N ASN A 168 -4.70 -6.64 1.59
CA ASN A 168 -3.26 -6.88 1.43
C ASN A 168 -2.79 -8.17 2.13
N TYR A 169 -3.53 -9.27 1.90
CA TYR A 169 -3.37 -10.54 2.59
C TYR A 169 -2.00 -11.16 2.36
N ARG A 170 -1.38 -11.61 3.43
CA ARG A 170 -0.08 -12.30 3.40
C ARG A 170 -0.18 -13.64 4.15
N SER A 171 -0.34 -14.74 3.42
CA SER A 171 -0.50 -16.11 3.98
C SER A 171 0.65 -16.57 4.90
N ARG A 172 1.79 -15.88 4.87
CA ARG A 172 2.93 -16.15 5.77
C ARG A 172 2.80 -15.48 7.12
N LEU A 173 1.87 -14.54 7.31
CA LEU A 173 1.67 -13.81 8.54
C LEU A 173 0.49 -14.37 9.35
N TRP A 174 -0.59 -14.70 8.67
CA TRP A 174 -1.82 -15.21 9.31
C TRP A 174 -2.61 -16.13 8.37
N SER A 175 -3.53 -16.91 8.95
CA SER A 175 -4.42 -17.78 8.18
C SER A 175 -5.55 -16.96 7.50
N PRO A 176 -6.23 -17.54 6.49
CA PRO A 176 -7.40 -16.89 5.88
C PRO A 176 -8.51 -16.59 6.90
N GLU A 177 -8.73 -17.49 7.87
CA GLU A 177 -9.75 -17.36 8.91
C GLU A 177 -9.41 -16.20 9.86
N GLU A 178 -8.16 -16.07 10.29
CA GLU A 178 -7.68 -14.95 11.12
C GLU A 178 -7.80 -13.62 10.38
N ALA A 179 -7.39 -13.59 9.10
CA ALA A 179 -7.50 -12.42 8.25
C ALA A 179 -8.97 -12.00 8.08
N ARG A 180 -9.85 -12.95 7.75
CA ARG A 180 -11.29 -12.71 7.62
C ARG A 180 -11.88 -12.14 8.90
N GLY A 181 -11.61 -12.77 10.05
CA GLY A 181 -12.15 -12.31 11.34
C GLY A 181 -11.74 -10.89 11.67
N PHE A 182 -10.47 -10.53 11.42
CA PHE A 182 -9.98 -9.17 11.64
C PHE A 182 -10.59 -8.15 10.67
N VAL A 183 -10.60 -8.47 9.37
CA VAL A 183 -11.15 -7.56 8.36
C VAL A 183 -12.64 -7.30 8.65
N GLU A 184 -13.45 -8.34 8.89
CA GLU A 184 -14.87 -8.19 9.18
C GLU A 184 -15.13 -7.39 10.49
N GLU A 185 -14.24 -7.48 11.49
CA GLU A 185 -14.28 -6.62 12.70
C GLU A 185 -14.04 -5.15 12.36
N LEU A 186 -13.14 -4.87 11.39
CA LEU A 186 -12.74 -3.52 11.01
C LEU A 186 -13.74 -2.84 10.05
N LEU A 187 -14.42 -3.61 9.16
CA LEU A 187 -15.27 -3.10 8.07
C LEU A 187 -16.27 -2.01 8.49
N PRO A 188 -16.93 -2.05 9.69
CA PRO A 188 -17.84 -0.99 10.11
C PRO A 188 -17.19 0.39 10.27
N GLN A 189 -15.86 0.47 10.28
CA GLN A 189 -15.09 1.71 10.38
C GLN A 189 -14.47 2.14 9.05
N VAL A 190 -14.49 1.27 8.03
CA VAL A 190 -13.87 1.50 6.72
C VAL A 190 -14.81 2.28 5.81
N ASP A 191 -14.33 3.35 5.21
CA ASP A 191 -15.06 4.09 4.17
C ASP A 191 -14.75 3.53 2.78
N LEU A 192 -13.49 3.19 2.52
CA LEU A 192 -13.00 2.69 1.23
C LEU A 192 -12.20 1.40 1.44
N LEU A 193 -12.71 0.28 0.92
CA LEU A 193 -12.07 -1.02 0.99
C LEU A 193 -11.45 -1.40 -0.35
N PHE A 194 -10.17 -1.78 -0.33
CA PHE A 194 -9.50 -2.44 -1.44
C PHE A 194 -9.32 -3.93 -1.15
N VAL A 195 -9.55 -4.76 -2.14
CA VAL A 195 -9.33 -6.21 -2.07
C VAL A 195 -8.89 -6.74 -3.42
N GLY A 196 -7.84 -7.56 -3.46
CA GLY A 196 -7.41 -8.29 -4.66
C GLY A 196 -8.31 -9.51 -4.92
N ASP A 197 -8.46 -9.92 -6.16
CA ASP A 197 -9.27 -11.10 -6.53
C ASP A 197 -8.72 -12.40 -5.94
N GLU A 198 -7.39 -12.58 -5.93
CA GLU A 198 -6.75 -13.73 -5.27
C GLU A 198 -7.00 -13.74 -3.75
N GLU A 199 -7.00 -12.58 -3.13
CA GLU A 199 -7.28 -12.39 -1.70
C GLU A 199 -8.75 -12.69 -1.38
N ALA A 200 -9.67 -12.15 -2.19
CA ALA A 200 -11.09 -12.40 -2.11
C ALA A 200 -11.39 -13.90 -2.19
N GLN A 201 -10.75 -14.59 -3.15
CA GLN A 201 -10.88 -16.03 -3.30
C GLN A 201 -10.29 -16.79 -2.11
N ALA A 202 -9.12 -16.39 -1.62
CA ALA A 202 -8.41 -17.08 -0.54
C ALA A 202 -9.12 -16.95 0.81
N ILE A 203 -9.70 -15.76 1.10
CA ILE A 203 -10.26 -15.44 2.41
C ILE A 203 -11.77 -15.75 2.47
N TRP A 204 -12.52 -15.45 1.39
CA TRP A 204 -13.98 -15.55 1.36
C TRP A 204 -14.53 -16.55 0.33
N GLY A 205 -13.70 -17.06 -0.58
CA GLY A 205 -14.14 -17.90 -1.69
C GLY A 205 -14.98 -17.14 -2.71
N GLY A 206 -14.84 -15.81 -2.78
CA GLY A 206 -15.59 -14.90 -3.65
C GLY A 206 -14.67 -14.06 -4.54
N GLY A 207 -15.26 -13.12 -5.31
CA GLY A 207 -14.52 -12.21 -6.19
C GLY A 207 -15.36 -11.76 -7.39
N ASP A 208 -16.66 -11.77 -7.25
CA ASP A 208 -17.63 -11.28 -8.23
C ASP A 208 -18.41 -10.05 -7.71
N GLU A 209 -19.39 -9.60 -8.48
CA GLU A 209 -20.26 -8.48 -8.10
C GLU A 209 -21.02 -8.75 -6.78
N GLY A 210 -21.53 -9.97 -6.62
CA GLY A 210 -22.26 -10.38 -5.40
C GLY A 210 -21.39 -10.29 -4.16
N PHE A 211 -20.12 -10.70 -4.27
CA PHE A 211 -19.11 -10.56 -3.23
C PHE A 211 -18.86 -9.09 -2.85
N VAL A 212 -18.64 -8.22 -3.83
CA VAL A 212 -18.42 -6.79 -3.62
C VAL A 212 -19.61 -6.14 -2.90
N ARG A 213 -20.84 -6.45 -3.33
CA ARG A 213 -22.06 -5.97 -2.66
C ARG A 213 -22.18 -6.48 -1.24
N GLY A 214 -21.85 -7.77 -1.01
CA GLY A 214 -21.88 -8.37 0.34
C GLY A 214 -20.90 -7.69 1.30
N LEU A 215 -19.68 -7.37 0.86
CA LEU A 215 -18.72 -6.62 1.69
C LEU A 215 -19.20 -5.20 2.02
N ALA A 216 -19.83 -4.53 1.06
CA ALA A 216 -20.37 -3.18 1.28
C ALA A 216 -21.54 -3.14 2.29
N GLU A 217 -22.26 -4.24 2.48
CA GLU A 217 -23.29 -4.35 3.52
C GLU A 217 -22.70 -4.43 4.94
N LEU A 218 -21.42 -4.80 5.06
CA LEU A 218 -20.71 -4.90 6.34
C LEU A 218 -20.15 -3.57 6.85
N GLY A 219 -20.21 -2.48 6.04
CA GLY A 219 -19.81 -1.16 6.50
C GLY A 219 -19.23 -0.22 5.45
N PRO A 220 -18.34 -0.67 4.55
CA PRO A 220 -17.68 0.21 3.60
C PRO A 220 -18.65 0.95 2.69
N LYS A 221 -18.36 2.24 2.46
CA LYS A 221 -19.12 3.06 1.51
C LYS A 221 -18.75 2.73 0.08
N GLU A 222 -17.47 2.49 -0.15
CA GLU A 222 -16.93 2.05 -1.44
C GLU A 222 -16.13 0.76 -1.26
N VAL A 223 -16.32 -0.20 -2.20
CA VAL A 223 -15.54 -1.45 -2.26
C VAL A 223 -14.94 -1.59 -3.64
N VAL A 224 -13.62 -1.64 -3.71
CA VAL A 224 -12.84 -1.81 -4.93
C VAL A 224 -12.28 -3.22 -4.97
N LEU A 225 -12.65 -3.98 -6.00
CA LEU A 225 -12.08 -5.29 -6.30
C LEU A 225 -11.03 -5.12 -7.38
N LYS A 226 -9.76 -5.32 -7.00
CA LYS A 226 -8.59 -5.20 -7.88
C LYS A 226 -8.42 -6.49 -8.66
N LYS A 227 -8.39 -6.41 -9.99
CA LYS A 227 -8.11 -7.54 -10.89
C LYS A 227 -7.13 -7.10 -11.98
N ARG A 228 -6.31 -8.04 -12.44
CA ARG A 228 -5.34 -7.78 -13.50
C ARG A 228 -6.01 -7.40 -14.83
N GLU A 229 -7.08 -8.09 -15.18
CA GLU A 229 -7.79 -7.91 -16.46
C GLU A 229 -8.78 -6.75 -16.45
N GLY A 230 -9.11 -6.24 -15.27
CA GLY A 230 -10.05 -5.14 -15.11
C GLY A 230 -10.63 -5.10 -13.70
N SER A 231 -10.61 -3.95 -13.09
CA SER A 231 -11.05 -3.73 -11.71
C SER A 231 -12.49 -3.22 -11.68
N MET A 232 -13.17 -3.42 -10.55
CA MET A 232 -14.52 -2.89 -10.35
C MET A 232 -14.63 -2.18 -9.01
N VAL A 233 -15.54 -1.21 -8.94
CA VAL A 233 -15.93 -0.52 -7.72
C VAL A 233 -17.43 -0.53 -7.55
N LEU A 234 -17.89 -0.80 -6.35
CA LEU A 234 -19.22 -0.43 -5.90
C LEU A 234 -19.07 0.90 -5.15
N SER A 235 -19.58 1.97 -5.75
CA SER A 235 -19.48 3.32 -5.22
C SER A 235 -20.48 3.58 -4.07
N GLU A 236 -20.37 4.75 -3.42
CA GLU A 236 -21.17 5.13 -2.25
C GLU A 236 -22.68 5.17 -2.57
N ASP A 237 -23.05 5.54 -3.80
CA ASP A 237 -24.43 5.51 -4.31
C ASP A 237 -24.91 4.12 -4.77
N ARG A 238 -24.10 3.07 -4.51
CA ARG A 238 -24.37 1.67 -4.85
C ARG A 238 -24.41 1.36 -6.35
N VAL A 239 -23.82 2.22 -7.16
CA VAL A 239 -23.58 1.96 -8.59
C VAL A 239 -22.30 1.13 -8.73
N LEU A 240 -22.38 0.02 -9.46
CA LEU A 240 -21.23 -0.81 -9.82
C LEU A 240 -20.63 -0.30 -11.13
N THR A 241 -19.34 -0.01 -11.09
CA THR A 241 -18.55 0.42 -12.24
C THR A 241 -17.37 -0.53 -12.43
N ALA A 242 -17.04 -0.86 -13.67
CA ALA A 242 -15.88 -1.69 -14.01
C ALA A 242 -15.07 -1.04 -15.13
N GLU A 243 -13.74 -1.10 -15.01
CA GLU A 243 -12.78 -0.59 -15.98
C GLU A 243 -11.76 -1.66 -16.34
N PRO A 244 -11.36 -1.79 -17.61
CA PRO A 244 -10.33 -2.74 -18.02
C PRO A 244 -8.96 -2.33 -17.49
N GLY A 245 -8.06 -3.33 -17.37
CA GLY A 245 -6.65 -3.11 -17.10
C GLY A 245 -5.90 -2.60 -18.33
N PHE A 246 -4.68 -2.13 -18.12
CA PHE A 246 -3.76 -1.76 -19.20
C PHE A 246 -2.78 -2.91 -19.48
N GLU A 247 -2.55 -3.20 -20.77
CA GLU A 247 -1.52 -4.14 -21.19
C GLU A 247 -0.15 -3.44 -21.21
N VAL A 248 0.79 -3.96 -20.44
CA VAL A 248 2.17 -3.46 -20.36
C VAL A 248 3.16 -4.61 -20.31
N GLN A 249 4.42 -4.35 -20.65
CA GLN A 249 5.48 -5.33 -20.44
C GLN A 249 5.85 -5.36 -18.95
N GLU A 250 5.40 -6.40 -18.25
CA GLU A 250 5.72 -6.60 -16.85
C GLU A 250 7.17 -7.01 -16.64
N VAL A 251 7.86 -6.26 -15.77
CA VAL A 251 9.22 -6.53 -15.30
C VAL A 251 9.20 -7.04 -13.85
N ASP A 252 8.40 -6.42 -13.00
CA ASP A 252 8.27 -6.77 -11.57
C ASP A 252 6.85 -6.44 -11.07
N PRO A 253 6.04 -7.44 -10.65
CA PRO A 253 4.67 -7.20 -10.22
C PRO A 253 4.54 -6.61 -8.80
N VAL A 254 5.64 -6.50 -8.05
CA VAL A 254 5.61 -6.03 -6.66
C VAL A 254 5.27 -4.54 -6.62
N GLY A 255 4.42 -4.13 -5.67
CA GLY A 255 3.99 -2.74 -5.53
C GLY A 255 2.82 -2.32 -6.42
N ALA A 256 2.36 -3.17 -7.36
CA ALA A 256 1.25 -2.83 -8.25
C ALA A 256 -0.06 -2.52 -7.50
N GLY A 257 -0.36 -3.27 -6.44
CA GLY A 257 -1.52 -3.04 -5.58
C GLY A 257 -1.44 -1.71 -4.86
N ASP A 258 -0.28 -1.40 -4.28
CA ASP A 258 -0.03 -0.15 -3.56
C ASP A 258 -0.12 1.07 -4.51
N ALA A 259 0.40 0.92 -5.74
CA ALA A 259 0.32 1.91 -6.81
C ALA A 259 -1.13 2.15 -7.26
N PHE A 260 -1.90 1.06 -7.42
CA PHE A 260 -3.32 1.12 -7.74
C PHE A 260 -4.09 1.90 -6.67
N ASP A 261 -3.89 1.54 -5.39
CA ASP A 261 -4.57 2.18 -4.26
C ASP A 261 -4.22 3.67 -4.19
N ALA A 262 -2.95 4.03 -4.42
CA ALA A 262 -2.52 5.43 -4.49
C ALA A 262 -3.22 6.18 -5.63
N GLY A 263 -3.32 5.58 -6.82
CA GLY A 263 -4.02 6.15 -7.96
C GLY A 263 -5.50 6.38 -7.69
N TYR A 264 -6.17 5.43 -7.02
CA TYR A 264 -7.58 5.55 -6.65
C TYR A 264 -7.79 6.66 -5.62
N LEU A 265 -6.95 6.74 -4.59
CA LEU A 265 -6.97 7.83 -3.61
C LEU A 265 -6.67 9.19 -4.24
N ALA A 266 -5.72 9.26 -5.17
CA ALA A 266 -5.44 10.47 -5.93
C ALA A 266 -6.66 10.93 -6.74
N GLY A 267 -7.35 10.01 -7.39
CA GLY A 267 -8.59 10.28 -8.10
C GLY A 267 -9.69 10.85 -7.20
N HIS A 268 -9.81 10.36 -5.96
CA HIS A 268 -10.69 10.96 -4.95
C HIS A 268 -10.29 12.40 -4.59
N LEU A 269 -8.99 12.64 -4.43
CA LEU A 269 -8.48 13.97 -4.07
C LEU A 269 -8.59 14.98 -5.22
N TRP A 270 -8.65 14.50 -6.44
CA TRP A 270 -8.89 15.28 -7.67
C TRP A 270 -10.37 15.37 -8.04
N ASP A 271 -11.27 14.86 -7.19
CA ASP A 271 -12.74 14.88 -7.38
C ASP A 271 -13.20 14.20 -8.71
N LEU A 272 -12.49 13.15 -9.15
CA LEU A 272 -12.83 12.38 -10.34
C LEU A 272 -14.04 11.46 -10.12
N ALA A 273 -14.75 11.12 -11.19
CA ALA A 273 -15.82 10.12 -11.17
C ALA A 273 -15.28 8.70 -10.91
N PRO A 274 -16.09 7.75 -10.41
CA PRO A 274 -15.62 6.39 -10.09
C PRO A 274 -14.89 5.69 -11.24
N GLU A 275 -15.36 5.84 -12.49
CA GLU A 275 -14.73 5.30 -13.68
C GLU A 275 -13.31 5.85 -13.88
N GLU A 276 -13.19 7.16 -13.77
CA GLU A 276 -11.91 7.84 -13.93
C GLU A 276 -10.94 7.47 -12.81
N ARG A 277 -11.43 7.29 -11.57
CA ARG A 277 -10.63 6.80 -10.44
C ARG A 277 -10.07 5.42 -10.72
N LEU A 278 -10.91 4.48 -11.21
CA LEU A 278 -10.47 3.13 -11.58
C LEU A 278 -9.44 3.17 -12.71
N ARG A 279 -9.66 4.03 -13.71
CA ARG A 279 -8.74 4.18 -14.85
C ARG A 279 -7.38 4.72 -14.40
N VAL A 280 -7.35 5.74 -13.55
CA VAL A 280 -6.13 6.28 -12.94
C VAL A 280 -5.43 5.20 -12.10
N ALA A 281 -6.16 4.48 -11.25
CA ALA A 281 -5.64 3.41 -10.43
C ALA A 281 -5.01 2.28 -11.26
N SER A 282 -5.72 1.83 -12.30
CA SER A 282 -5.24 0.79 -13.22
C SER A 282 -3.98 1.22 -13.96
N ALA A 283 -3.91 2.50 -14.40
CA ALA A 283 -2.72 3.04 -15.04
C ALA A 283 -1.51 3.09 -14.09
N MET A 284 -1.71 3.54 -12.84
CA MET A 284 -0.67 3.54 -11.81
C MET A 284 -0.12 2.14 -11.56
N GLY A 285 -1.01 1.15 -11.38
CA GLY A 285 -0.62 -0.25 -11.22
C GLY A 285 0.14 -0.81 -12.44
N ALA A 286 -0.32 -0.51 -13.66
CA ALA A 286 0.33 -0.93 -14.88
C ALA A 286 1.71 -0.30 -15.06
N MET A 287 1.86 1.00 -14.82
CA MET A 287 3.15 1.68 -14.95
C MET A 287 4.16 1.20 -13.90
N SER A 288 3.73 0.95 -12.67
CA SER A 288 4.61 0.51 -11.58
C SER A 288 5.33 -0.81 -11.89
N VAL A 289 4.70 -1.73 -12.61
CA VAL A 289 5.27 -3.05 -12.92
C VAL A 289 6.27 -3.05 -14.08
N THR A 290 6.49 -1.92 -14.74
CA THR A 290 7.42 -1.80 -15.88
C THR A 290 8.89 -1.65 -15.47
N ALA A 291 9.17 -1.45 -14.19
CA ALA A 291 10.51 -1.33 -13.63
C ALA A 291 10.75 -2.34 -12.51
N LEU A 292 12.02 -2.62 -12.22
CA LEU A 292 12.41 -3.52 -11.13
C LEU A 292 12.38 -2.79 -9.79
N GLY A 293 11.60 -3.30 -8.83
CA GLY A 293 11.50 -2.81 -7.45
C GLY A 293 10.09 -2.38 -7.08
N ASP A 294 9.89 -2.07 -5.81
CA ASP A 294 8.57 -1.91 -5.23
C ASP A 294 7.93 -0.54 -5.56
N TYR A 295 8.74 0.51 -5.79
CA TYR A 295 8.27 1.87 -6.07
C TYR A 295 9.02 2.57 -7.22
N GLU A 296 10.06 1.94 -7.75
CA GLU A 296 10.92 2.55 -8.79
C GLU A 296 10.14 2.84 -10.09
N GLY A 297 9.16 2.00 -10.42
CA GLY A 297 8.30 2.18 -11.60
C GLY A 297 7.13 3.15 -11.41
N LEU A 298 6.96 3.74 -10.23
CA LEU A 298 5.87 4.68 -9.98
C LEU A 298 6.05 5.96 -10.81
N PRO A 299 5.04 6.39 -11.59
CA PRO A 299 5.13 7.59 -12.41
C PRO A 299 4.96 8.87 -11.59
N GLY A 300 5.46 9.97 -12.15
CA GLY A 300 5.04 11.32 -11.77
C GLY A 300 3.68 11.69 -12.39
N LYS A 301 3.10 12.80 -11.93
CA LYS A 301 1.77 13.23 -12.39
C LYS A 301 1.69 13.45 -13.89
N GLU A 302 2.70 14.08 -14.50
CA GLU A 302 2.74 14.36 -15.95
C GLU A 302 2.86 13.07 -16.77
N GLU A 303 3.71 12.13 -16.34
CA GLU A 303 3.87 10.81 -16.96
C GLU A 303 2.56 10.02 -16.94
N LEU A 304 1.86 10.02 -15.81
CA LEU A 304 0.55 9.36 -15.67
C LEU A 304 -0.46 9.92 -16.68
N TRP A 305 -0.59 11.24 -16.79
CA TRP A 305 -1.54 11.83 -17.74
C TRP A 305 -1.15 11.58 -19.18
N THR A 306 0.14 11.63 -19.52
CA THR A 306 0.67 11.27 -20.84
C THR A 306 0.30 9.82 -21.21
N PHE A 307 0.46 8.89 -20.27
CA PHE A 307 0.07 7.49 -20.45
C PHE A 307 -1.44 7.32 -20.68
N LEU A 308 -2.26 7.98 -19.86
CA LEU A 308 -3.73 7.94 -19.96
C LEU A 308 -4.28 8.55 -21.27
N GLU A 309 -3.59 9.55 -21.83
CA GLU A 309 -3.94 10.17 -23.11
C GLU A 309 -3.46 9.38 -24.32
N GLY A 310 -2.71 8.27 -24.12
CA GLY A 310 -2.13 7.47 -25.19
C GLY A 310 -1.08 8.22 -26.04
N ARG A 311 -0.47 9.25 -25.45
CA ARG A 311 0.61 10.00 -26.08
C ARG A 311 1.92 9.25 -25.80
N GLU A 312 2.59 8.77 -26.85
CA GLU A 312 3.98 8.36 -26.72
C GLU A 312 4.81 9.59 -26.37
N GLU A 313 5.63 9.52 -25.31
CA GLU A 313 6.69 10.51 -25.14
C GLU A 313 7.61 10.44 -26.37
N LEU A 314 7.53 11.47 -27.21
CA LEU A 314 8.52 11.66 -28.26
C LEU A 314 9.85 11.94 -27.54
N GLY A 315 10.60 10.86 -27.28
CA GLY A 315 11.96 10.92 -26.73
C GLY A 315 12.80 11.89 -27.57
N ARG A 316 13.19 12.97 -26.97
CA ARG A 316 14.26 13.87 -27.50
C ARG A 316 15.53 13.63 -26.73
#